data_f12f8bdbb43a08852b18942f7f5a3564
#
_entry.id   f12f8bdbb43a08852b18942f7f5a3564
#
_cell.length_a   1.000
_cell.length_b   1.000
_cell.length_c   1.000
_cell.angle_alpha   90.00
_cell.angle_beta   90.00
_cell.angle_gamma   90.00
#
_symmetry.space_group_name_H-M   'P 1'
#
loop_
_entity.id
_entity.type
_entity.pdbx_description
1 polymer ?
#
loop_
_entity_poly.entity_id
_entity_poly.type
_entity_poly.pdbx_seq_one_letter_code
_entity_poly.pdbx_strand_id
1 'polypeptide(L)'
;MIPTRDEKEKLYADAAMRIQGLLSGETDLVARMAGMVSILHGAMPHFFWTGFYRVVGDELVIGPYQGTPGCSRIARGRGVCGTAWEQGAIQVVADVHAFPGHIACDPRSESEIVVPVRDCRGEVIAVLDVDSAEKAAFDETDQRWLEQILCF
;
A
#
# COMPACT_ATOMS: atom_id res chain seq x y z
N MET A 1 -12.21 -13.21 -1.16
CA MET A 1 -13.47 -12.57 -1.62
C MET A 1 -13.35 -11.06 -1.49
N ILE A 2 -13.69 -10.33 -2.53
CA ILE A 2 -13.64 -8.87 -2.53
C ILE A 2 -14.90 -8.34 -1.82
N PRO A 3 -14.76 -7.53 -0.75
CA PRO A 3 -15.91 -6.93 -0.09
C PRO A 3 -16.67 -5.97 -1.01
N THR A 4 -17.97 -5.84 -0.80
CA THR A 4 -18.77 -4.79 -1.44
C THR A 4 -18.31 -3.41 -0.98
N ARG A 5 -18.75 -2.36 -1.68
CA ARG A 5 -18.45 -0.98 -1.30
C ARG A 5 -18.83 -0.67 0.14
N ASP A 6 -20.05 -1.02 0.55
CA ASP A 6 -20.55 -0.77 1.90
C ASP A 6 -19.76 -1.54 2.97
N GLU A 7 -19.34 -2.75 2.65
CA GLU A 7 -18.46 -3.54 3.52
C GLU A 7 -17.08 -2.93 3.65
N LYS A 8 -16.48 -2.47 2.53
CA LYS A 8 -15.20 -1.75 2.54
C LYS A 8 -15.29 -0.49 3.41
N GLU A 9 -16.34 0.30 3.27
CA GLU A 9 -16.53 1.52 4.09
C GLU A 9 -16.48 1.22 5.59
N LYS A 10 -17.17 0.16 6.03
CA LYS A 10 -17.18 -0.26 7.44
C LYS A 10 -15.82 -0.77 7.90
N LEU A 11 -15.18 -1.61 7.10
CA LEU A 11 -13.88 -2.19 7.42
C LEU A 11 -12.79 -1.10 7.53
N TYR A 12 -12.78 -0.15 6.60
CA TYR A 12 -11.82 0.96 6.63
C TYR A 12 -12.10 1.92 7.78
N ALA A 13 -13.36 2.21 8.08
CA ALA A 13 -13.71 3.07 9.23
C ALA A 13 -13.20 2.47 10.54
N ASP A 14 -13.40 1.16 10.75
CA ASP A 14 -12.88 0.44 11.92
C ASP A 14 -11.34 0.45 11.94
N ALA A 15 -10.70 0.11 10.83
CA ALA A 15 -9.25 0.10 10.72
C ALA A 15 -8.65 1.49 11.00
N ALA A 16 -9.24 2.55 10.46
CA ALA A 16 -8.79 3.93 10.68
C ALA A 16 -8.87 4.32 12.16
N MET A 17 -9.95 3.97 12.86
CA MET A 17 -10.09 4.21 14.30
C MET A 17 -9.01 3.46 15.10
N ARG A 18 -8.76 2.21 14.75
CA ARG A 18 -7.75 1.39 15.42
C ARG A 18 -6.33 1.94 15.20
N ILE A 19 -6.03 2.38 13.97
CA ILE A 19 -4.75 3.01 13.62
C ILE A 19 -4.58 4.30 14.41
N GLN A 20 -5.59 5.15 14.44
CA GLN A 20 -5.55 6.40 15.18
C GLN A 20 -5.31 6.15 16.68
N GLY A 21 -5.99 5.17 17.27
CA GLY A 21 -5.81 4.82 18.68
C GLY A 21 -4.42 4.25 18.97
N LEU A 22 -3.92 3.34 18.12
CA LEU A 22 -2.61 2.70 18.30
C LEU A 22 -1.46 3.69 18.13
N LEU A 23 -1.55 4.58 17.16
CA LEU A 23 -0.46 5.46 16.74
C LEU A 23 -0.56 6.89 17.27
N SER A 24 -1.49 7.15 18.19
CA SER A 24 -1.62 8.46 18.83
C SER A 24 -0.31 8.85 19.52
N GLY A 25 0.29 9.97 19.10
CA GLY A 25 1.54 10.46 19.66
C GLY A 25 2.80 9.74 19.17
N GLU A 26 2.67 8.70 18.33
CA GLU A 26 3.84 8.02 17.76
C GLU A 26 4.42 8.83 16.60
N THR A 27 5.71 9.12 16.67
CA THR A 27 6.43 9.91 15.66
C THR A 27 7.46 9.11 14.86
N ASP A 28 7.84 7.92 15.34
CA ASP A 28 8.77 7.06 14.62
C ASP A 28 8.12 6.49 13.37
N LEU A 29 8.72 6.72 12.21
CA LEU A 29 8.16 6.33 10.92
C LEU A 29 8.00 4.80 10.79
N VAL A 30 8.98 4.02 11.26
CA VAL A 30 8.94 2.56 11.18
C VAL A 30 7.85 2.00 12.09
N ALA A 31 7.72 2.53 13.32
CA ALA A 31 6.65 2.15 14.24
C ALA A 31 5.26 2.44 13.65
N ARG A 32 5.10 3.60 13.03
CA ARG A 32 3.84 3.97 12.33
C ARG A 32 3.54 3.01 11.19
N MET A 33 4.50 2.75 10.33
CA MET A 33 4.35 1.81 9.21
C MET A 33 4.00 0.40 9.68
N ALA A 34 4.70 -0.11 10.69
CA ALA A 34 4.46 -1.44 11.24
C ALA A 34 3.04 -1.59 11.81
N GLY A 35 2.58 -0.60 12.56
CA GLY A 35 1.22 -0.59 13.12
C GLY A 35 0.14 -0.52 12.04
N MET A 36 0.31 0.34 11.06
CA MET A 36 -0.63 0.45 9.92
C MET A 36 -0.74 -0.84 9.13
N VAL A 37 0.39 -1.43 8.76
CA VAL A 37 0.43 -2.69 8.01
C VAL A 37 -0.26 -3.81 8.78
N SER A 38 0.03 -3.93 10.07
CA SER A 38 -0.58 -4.97 10.91
C SER A 38 -2.10 -4.86 10.94
N ILE A 39 -2.62 -3.64 11.13
CA ILE A 39 -4.07 -3.41 11.20
C ILE A 39 -4.73 -3.58 9.83
N LEU A 40 -4.20 -2.96 8.80
CA LEU A 40 -4.79 -3.01 7.45
C LEU A 40 -4.81 -4.43 6.89
N HIS A 41 -3.69 -5.14 6.98
CA HIS A 41 -3.61 -6.51 6.47
C HIS A 41 -4.56 -7.46 7.19
N GLY A 42 -4.70 -7.31 8.50
CA GLY A 42 -5.61 -8.13 9.30
C GLY A 42 -7.09 -7.78 9.13
N ALA A 43 -7.41 -6.54 8.77
CA ALA A 43 -8.79 -6.07 8.64
C ALA A 43 -9.39 -6.32 7.25
N MET A 44 -8.57 -6.30 6.19
CA MET A 44 -9.04 -6.32 4.80
C MET A 44 -8.94 -7.73 4.21
N PRO A 45 -10.05 -8.43 3.97
CA PRO A 45 -10.01 -9.83 3.50
C PRO A 45 -9.47 -9.99 2.08
N HIS A 46 -9.46 -8.94 1.28
CA HIS A 46 -8.93 -8.96 -0.09
C HIS A 46 -7.45 -8.57 -0.18
N PHE A 47 -6.80 -8.21 0.94
CA PHE A 47 -5.38 -7.89 0.99
C PHE A 47 -4.58 -9.19 1.11
N PHE A 48 -3.83 -9.53 0.08
CA PHE A 48 -2.93 -10.69 0.04
C PHE A 48 -1.54 -10.35 0.55
N TRP A 49 -1.03 -9.17 0.17
CA TRP A 49 0.23 -8.61 0.61
C TRP A 49 0.05 -7.13 0.93
N THR A 50 0.64 -6.66 2.02
CA THR A 50 0.52 -5.25 2.44
C THR A 50 1.84 -4.79 3.01
N GLY A 51 2.43 -3.76 2.44
CA GLY A 51 3.72 -3.29 2.93
C GLY A 51 4.12 -1.93 2.42
N PHE A 52 5.14 -1.37 3.06
CA PHE A 52 5.75 -0.11 2.67
C PHE A 52 7.08 -0.34 1.97
N TYR A 53 7.32 0.44 0.94
CA TYR A 53 8.64 0.65 0.36
C TYR A 53 9.07 2.08 0.65
N ARG A 54 10.26 2.25 1.24
CA ARG A 54 10.80 3.56 1.64
C ARG A 54 11.73 4.08 0.54
N VAL A 55 11.69 5.38 0.31
CA VAL A 55 12.66 6.04 -0.56
C VAL A 55 13.99 6.15 0.18
N VAL A 56 15.03 5.48 -0.32
CA VAL A 56 16.39 5.54 0.21
C VAL A 56 17.34 5.84 -0.94
N GLY A 57 17.78 7.09 -1.05
CA GLY A 57 18.55 7.53 -2.20
C GLY A 57 17.74 7.47 -3.49
N ASP A 58 18.21 6.69 -4.45
CA ASP A 58 17.60 6.52 -5.77
C ASP A 58 16.82 5.21 -5.93
N GLU A 59 16.55 4.52 -4.82
CA GLU A 59 15.82 3.25 -4.79
C GLU A 59 14.67 3.28 -3.77
N LEU A 60 13.68 2.41 -4.01
CA LEU A 60 12.74 1.97 -2.98
C LEU A 60 13.33 0.77 -2.25
N VAL A 61 13.31 0.83 -0.92
CA VAL A 61 13.79 -0.26 -0.06
C VAL A 61 12.64 -0.74 0.81
N ILE A 62 12.44 -2.05 0.85
CA ILE A 62 11.36 -2.67 1.61
C ILE A 62 11.39 -2.23 3.08
N GLY A 63 10.24 -1.88 3.59
CA GLY A 63 9.99 -1.55 4.99
C GLY A 63 9.11 -2.61 5.66
N PRO A 64 8.36 -2.25 6.70
CA PRO A 64 7.40 -3.16 7.33
C PRO A 64 6.37 -3.69 6.35
N TYR A 65 6.13 -5.00 6.36
CA TYR A 65 5.13 -5.64 5.51
C TYR A 65 4.55 -6.90 6.15
N GLN A 66 3.43 -7.34 5.61
CA GLN A 66 2.77 -8.61 5.92
C GLN A 66 2.51 -9.37 4.62
N GLY A 67 2.74 -10.67 4.64
CA GLY A 67 2.56 -11.54 3.49
C GLY A 67 3.84 -12.32 3.17
N THR A 68 3.91 -12.86 1.96
CA THR A 68 5.08 -13.59 1.47
C THR A 68 6.29 -12.67 1.24
N PRO A 69 7.52 -13.21 1.17
CA PRO A 69 8.70 -12.37 0.95
C PRO A 69 8.57 -11.49 -0.30
N GLY A 70 8.77 -10.19 -0.12
CA GLY A 70 8.76 -9.20 -1.20
C GLY A 70 10.16 -8.89 -1.73
N CYS A 71 10.23 -8.18 -2.86
CA CYS A 71 11.49 -7.69 -3.40
C CYS A 71 12.13 -6.70 -2.44
N SER A 72 13.43 -6.83 -2.16
CA SER A 72 14.12 -5.96 -1.20
C SER A 72 14.32 -4.54 -1.72
N ARG A 73 14.52 -4.38 -3.04
CA ARG A 73 14.79 -3.09 -3.68
C ARG A 73 14.09 -2.97 -5.02
N ILE A 74 13.60 -1.77 -5.31
CA ILE A 74 12.92 -1.44 -6.56
C ILE A 74 13.48 -0.11 -7.06
N ALA A 75 13.92 -0.09 -8.32
CA ALA A 75 14.41 1.12 -8.95
C ALA A 75 13.26 2.09 -9.27
N ARG A 76 13.56 3.38 -9.30
CA ARG A 76 12.60 4.41 -9.68
C ARG A 76 12.06 4.15 -11.09
N GLY A 77 10.74 4.30 -11.26
CA GLY A 77 10.07 4.06 -12.55
C GLY A 77 9.88 2.60 -12.91
N ARG A 78 10.28 1.65 -12.04
CA ARG A 78 10.14 0.21 -12.29
C ARG A 78 8.94 -0.37 -11.57
N GLY A 79 8.16 -1.17 -12.28
CA GLY A 79 6.96 -1.78 -11.75
C GLY A 79 5.91 -0.77 -11.30
N VAL A 80 4.90 -1.21 -10.57
CA VAL A 80 3.82 -0.35 -10.07
C VAL A 80 4.34 0.59 -8.97
N CYS A 81 5.11 0.08 -8.02
CA CYS A 81 5.69 0.87 -6.94
C CYS A 81 6.63 1.96 -7.45
N GLY A 82 7.56 1.61 -8.35
CA GLY A 82 8.49 2.57 -8.92
C GLY A 82 7.80 3.63 -9.76
N THR A 83 6.73 3.26 -10.47
CA THR A 83 5.90 4.19 -11.25
C THR A 83 5.13 5.15 -10.33
N ALA A 84 4.53 4.65 -9.25
CA ALA A 84 3.82 5.48 -8.27
C ALA A 84 4.76 6.53 -7.66
N TRP A 85 5.97 6.13 -7.32
CA TRP A 85 6.99 7.05 -6.80
C TRP A 85 7.39 8.10 -7.83
N GLU A 86 7.74 7.66 -9.04
CA GLU A 86 8.20 8.57 -10.11
C GLU A 86 7.14 9.61 -10.48
N GLN A 87 5.89 9.18 -10.60
CA GLN A 87 4.77 10.07 -10.96
C GLN A 87 4.22 10.83 -9.75
N GLY A 88 4.51 10.38 -8.53
CA GLY A 88 3.90 10.94 -7.33
C GLY A 88 2.38 10.79 -7.30
N ALA A 89 1.86 9.69 -7.85
CA ALA A 89 0.44 9.46 -8.04
C ALA A 89 0.05 8.02 -7.69
N ILE A 90 -1.18 7.84 -7.17
CA ILE A 90 -1.75 6.53 -6.89
C ILE A 90 -1.82 5.74 -8.19
N GLN A 91 -1.43 4.47 -8.11
CA GLN A 91 -1.59 3.49 -9.18
C GLN A 91 -2.61 2.44 -8.76
N VAL A 92 -3.68 2.28 -9.54
CA VAL A 92 -4.66 1.21 -9.35
C VAL A 92 -4.61 0.30 -10.56
N VAL A 93 -4.21 -0.94 -10.35
CA VAL A 93 -3.96 -1.91 -11.42
C VAL A 93 -4.93 -3.08 -11.28
N ALA A 94 -5.90 -3.15 -12.18
CA ALA A 94 -6.93 -4.19 -12.17
C ALA A 94 -6.37 -5.58 -12.53
N ASP A 95 -5.35 -5.63 -13.37
CA ASP A 95 -4.65 -6.84 -13.79
C ASP A 95 -3.15 -6.55 -13.88
N VAL A 96 -2.38 -7.07 -12.94
CA VAL A 96 -0.93 -6.84 -12.89
C VAL A 96 -0.20 -7.40 -14.11
N HIS A 97 -0.73 -8.44 -14.74
CA HIS A 97 -0.13 -9.04 -15.93
C HIS A 97 -0.23 -8.15 -17.17
N ALA A 98 -1.17 -7.20 -17.17
CA ALA A 98 -1.34 -6.19 -18.21
C ALA A 98 -0.52 -4.91 -17.96
N PHE A 99 0.09 -4.75 -16.76
CA PHE A 99 0.87 -3.57 -16.43
C PHE A 99 2.28 -3.67 -17.01
N PRO A 100 2.72 -2.71 -17.86
CA PRO A 100 4.05 -2.74 -18.48
C PRO A 100 5.17 -2.73 -17.43
N GLY A 101 6.07 -3.71 -17.47
CA GLY A 101 7.21 -3.80 -16.58
C GLY A 101 6.86 -4.23 -15.15
N HIS A 102 5.69 -4.84 -14.94
CA HIS A 102 5.31 -5.38 -13.63
C HIS A 102 6.38 -6.31 -13.06
N ILE A 103 6.71 -6.11 -11.78
CA ILE A 103 7.65 -6.95 -11.04
C ILE A 103 6.85 -7.97 -10.25
N ALA A 104 6.87 -9.25 -10.69
CA ALA A 104 6.19 -10.34 -10.03
C ALA A 104 7.06 -10.91 -8.89
N CYS A 105 6.92 -10.37 -7.67
CA CYS A 105 7.58 -10.95 -6.49
C CYS A 105 6.84 -12.20 -6.00
N ASP A 106 5.51 -12.26 -6.20
CA ASP A 106 4.69 -13.46 -5.97
C ASP A 106 3.73 -13.64 -7.16
N PRO A 107 3.73 -14.83 -7.80
CA PRO A 107 2.89 -15.10 -8.97
C PRO A 107 1.38 -15.14 -8.66
N ARG A 108 1.00 -15.19 -7.38
CA ARG A 108 -0.41 -15.19 -6.96
C ARG A 108 -1.04 -13.81 -6.95
N SER A 109 -0.25 -12.74 -7.01
CA SER A 109 -0.77 -11.37 -7.13
C SER A 109 -1.45 -11.18 -8.47
N GLU A 110 -2.71 -10.73 -8.45
CA GLU A 110 -3.54 -10.51 -9.63
C GLU A 110 -3.90 -9.04 -9.85
N SER A 111 -4.09 -8.27 -8.77
CA SER A 111 -4.31 -6.83 -8.82
C SER A 111 -3.55 -6.12 -7.72
N GLU A 112 -3.34 -4.81 -7.87
CA GLU A 112 -2.46 -4.04 -7.01
C GLU A 112 -2.92 -2.58 -6.88
N ILE A 113 -2.74 -2.01 -5.71
CA ILE A 113 -2.86 -0.57 -5.48
C ILE A 113 -1.59 -0.08 -4.79
N VAL A 114 -1.02 1.02 -5.30
CA VAL A 114 0.14 1.67 -4.69
C VAL A 114 -0.19 3.13 -4.42
N VAL A 115 0.01 3.56 -3.17
CA VAL A 115 -0.32 4.91 -2.70
C VAL A 115 0.95 5.60 -2.20
N PRO A 116 1.35 6.74 -2.80
CA PRO A 116 2.49 7.52 -2.31
C PRO A 116 2.25 8.06 -0.91
N VAL A 117 3.30 8.04 -0.09
CA VAL A 117 3.35 8.67 1.23
C VAL A 117 4.24 9.90 1.14
N ARG A 118 3.72 11.05 1.58
CA ARG A 118 4.45 12.33 1.50
C ARG A 118 4.80 12.84 2.88
N ASP A 119 5.92 13.53 2.98
CA ASP A 119 6.29 14.28 4.17
C ASP A 119 5.59 15.66 4.21
N CYS A 120 5.87 16.45 5.23
CA CYS A 120 5.28 17.77 5.42
C CYS A 120 5.68 18.79 4.31
N ARG A 121 6.69 18.47 3.50
CA ARG A 121 7.13 19.28 2.34
C ARG A 121 6.46 18.86 1.05
N GLY A 122 5.65 17.78 1.06
CA GLY A 122 5.04 17.22 -0.11
C GLY A 122 5.92 16.24 -0.89
N GLU A 123 7.11 15.90 -0.38
CA GLU A 123 8.00 14.93 -1.01
C GLU A 123 7.55 13.52 -0.74
N VAL A 124 7.62 12.65 -1.75
CA VAL A 124 7.34 11.22 -1.59
C VAL A 124 8.49 10.58 -0.82
N ILE A 125 8.20 10.06 0.36
CA ILE A 125 9.19 9.39 1.24
C ILE A 125 9.03 7.88 1.27
N ALA A 126 7.88 7.39 0.84
CA ALA A 126 7.55 5.97 0.78
C ALA A 126 6.35 5.75 -0.14
N VAL A 127 6.06 4.49 -0.42
CA VAL A 127 4.79 4.07 -1.01
C VAL A 127 4.20 2.95 -0.17
N LEU A 128 2.88 2.93 -0.01
CA LEU A 128 2.16 1.76 0.47
C LEU A 128 1.79 0.92 -0.73
N ASP A 129 2.18 -0.34 -0.70
CA ASP A 129 1.89 -1.34 -1.73
C ASP A 129 0.94 -2.39 -1.17
N VAL A 130 -0.15 -2.64 -1.87
CA VAL A 130 -1.12 -3.68 -1.52
C VAL A 130 -1.45 -4.51 -2.74
N ASP A 131 -1.24 -5.82 -2.62
CA ASP A 131 -1.61 -6.79 -3.62
C ASP A 131 -2.83 -7.59 -3.21
N SER A 132 -3.63 -7.99 -4.18
CA SER A 132 -4.71 -8.96 -4.03
C SER A 132 -4.50 -10.17 -4.94
N ALA A 133 -4.91 -11.34 -4.48
CA ALA A 133 -4.94 -12.55 -5.29
C ALA A 133 -6.18 -12.63 -6.21
N GLU A 134 -6.98 -11.57 -6.27
CA GLU A 134 -8.15 -11.43 -7.13
C GLU A 134 -7.95 -10.22 -8.04
N LYS A 135 -8.40 -10.33 -9.30
CA LYS A 135 -8.38 -9.21 -10.26
C LYS A 135 -9.36 -8.14 -9.85
N ALA A 136 -9.05 -6.90 -10.20
CA ALA A 136 -9.90 -5.73 -9.98
C ALA A 136 -10.40 -5.60 -8.52
N ALA A 137 -9.53 -5.94 -7.55
CA ALA A 137 -9.90 -5.94 -6.14
C ALA A 137 -9.98 -4.53 -5.54
N PHE A 138 -9.34 -3.55 -6.16
CA PHE A 138 -9.23 -2.18 -5.65
C PHE A 138 -10.04 -1.20 -6.47
N ASP A 139 -10.78 -0.32 -5.78
CA ASP A 139 -11.65 0.69 -6.37
C ASP A 139 -11.45 2.08 -5.73
N GLU A 140 -12.31 3.03 -6.04
CA GLU A 140 -12.25 4.38 -5.50
C GLU A 140 -12.38 4.43 -3.96
N THR A 141 -13.06 3.46 -3.36
CA THR A 141 -13.18 3.36 -1.90
C THR A 141 -11.83 3.07 -1.27
N ASP A 142 -11.09 2.11 -1.83
CA ASP A 142 -9.74 1.81 -1.37
C ASP A 142 -8.81 3.00 -1.53
N GLN A 143 -8.83 3.67 -2.69
CA GLN A 143 -8.02 4.87 -2.93
C GLN A 143 -8.27 5.93 -1.88
N ARG A 144 -9.51 6.31 -1.69
CA ARG A 144 -9.90 7.39 -0.78
C ARG A 144 -9.51 7.10 0.68
N TRP A 145 -9.79 5.88 1.14
CA TRP A 145 -9.49 5.51 2.51
C TRP A 145 -7.98 5.39 2.77
N LEU A 146 -7.24 4.75 1.87
CA LEU A 146 -5.79 4.60 2.03
C LEU A 146 -5.08 5.95 1.97
N GLU A 147 -5.49 6.84 1.07
CA GLU A 147 -4.96 8.19 1.00
C GLU A 147 -5.19 8.96 2.30
N GLN A 148 -6.38 8.83 2.88
CA GLN A 148 -6.74 9.47 4.15
C GLN A 148 -5.97 8.88 5.34
N ILE A 149 -5.82 7.56 5.41
CA ILE A 149 -5.07 6.86 6.47
C ILE A 149 -3.58 7.20 6.43
N LEU A 150 -3.02 7.41 5.24
CA LEU A 150 -1.59 7.68 5.04
C LEU A 150 -1.19 9.15 5.23
N CYS A 151 -2.06 10.00 5.75
CA CYS A 151 -1.68 11.33 6.20
C CYS A 151 -0.84 11.21 7.47
N PHE A 152 0.47 11.41 7.33
CA PHE A 152 1.44 11.35 8.43
C PHE A 152 1.66 12.72 9.08
#